data_bec4f65d99d3ea97990c73eabd77d4c2
#
_entry.id   bec4f65d99d3ea97990c73eabd77d4c2
#
_cell.length_a   1.000
_cell.length_b   1.000
_cell.length_c   1.000
_cell.angle_alpha   90.00
_cell.angle_beta   90.00
_cell.angle_gamma   90.00
#
_symmetry.space_group_name_H-M   'P 1'
#
loop_
_entity.id
_entity.type
_entity.pdbx_description
1 polymer ?
#
loop_
_entity_poly.entity_id
_entity_poly.type
_entity_poly.pdbx_seq_one_letter_code
_entity_poly.pdbx_strand_id
1 'polypeptide(L)'
;QYVTTERYVAYVDALARAGFVVFKIDLRGFGNSEGEPEGTYFSPAYTIDAISALKSLQTLDYVDPEGIGMWGHSMAGNLVLRAMLVEPAIKAGVIWAGAVYSYDDFTRYSITDASYNPSSSATSTGRRIGQQIRETYGPPDTTQPYWQAVSLTAHLDLLQAPVQLHHAVDDDTVSIGYSRDLAAALNAAGKSYEFWEYAGGGHNINSPYFEQAMARTIAFFQAHV
;
A
#
# COMPACT_ATOMS: atom_id res chain seq x y z
N GLN A 1 0.32 -20.18 -5.20
CA GLN A 1 0.70 -19.13 -6.14
C GLN A 1 -0.56 -18.31 -6.42
N TYR A 2 -0.61 -17.04 -6.00
CA TYR A 2 -1.74 -16.17 -6.29
C TYR A 2 -1.58 -15.62 -7.69
N VAL A 3 -2.57 -15.89 -8.54
CA VAL A 3 -2.72 -15.17 -9.80
C VAL A 3 -3.52 -13.90 -9.49
N THR A 4 -3.00 -12.78 -9.83
CA THR A 4 -3.54 -11.43 -9.53
C THR A 4 -5.02 -11.29 -9.90
N THR A 5 -5.46 -11.95 -10.97
CA THR A 5 -6.85 -11.90 -11.47
C THR A 5 -7.87 -12.58 -10.57
N GLU A 6 -7.46 -13.50 -9.70
CA GLU A 6 -8.41 -14.29 -8.90
C GLU A 6 -8.79 -13.61 -7.58
N ARG A 7 -7.88 -12.84 -6.96
CA ARG A 7 -8.10 -12.32 -5.61
C ARG A 7 -8.86 -10.99 -5.56
N TYR A 8 -8.66 -10.11 -6.53
CA TYR A 8 -9.18 -8.73 -6.50
C TYR A 8 -10.15 -8.41 -7.65
N VAL A 9 -10.89 -9.41 -8.15
CA VAL A 9 -11.80 -9.23 -9.29
C VAL A 9 -12.85 -8.16 -9.02
N ALA A 10 -13.46 -8.15 -7.84
CA ALA A 10 -14.51 -7.18 -7.51
C ALA A 10 -14.00 -5.72 -7.50
N TYR A 11 -12.77 -5.52 -7.03
CA TYR A 11 -12.13 -4.19 -7.00
C TYR A 11 -11.81 -3.69 -8.41
N VAL A 12 -11.21 -4.56 -9.23
CA VAL A 12 -10.87 -4.26 -10.63
C VAL A 12 -12.14 -4.00 -11.44
N ASP A 13 -13.16 -4.86 -11.32
CA ASP A 13 -14.44 -4.71 -12.03
C ASP A 13 -15.13 -3.38 -11.66
N ALA A 14 -15.16 -3.01 -10.38
CA ALA A 14 -15.77 -1.76 -9.94
C ALA A 14 -15.07 -0.52 -10.53
N LEU A 15 -13.73 -0.50 -10.50
CA LEU A 15 -12.94 0.60 -11.08
C LEU A 15 -13.09 0.65 -12.62
N ALA A 16 -13.02 -0.50 -13.29
CA ALA A 16 -13.18 -0.56 -14.75
C ALA A 16 -14.58 -0.09 -15.20
N ARG A 17 -15.64 -0.50 -14.48
CA ARG A 17 -17.02 -0.02 -14.73
C ARG A 17 -17.19 1.48 -14.49
N ALA A 18 -16.38 2.07 -13.63
CA ALA A 18 -16.34 3.50 -13.38
C ALA A 18 -15.57 4.29 -14.47
N GLY A 19 -15.00 3.61 -15.47
CA GLY A 19 -14.32 4.21 -16.62
C GLY A 19 -12.80 4.29 -16.50
N PHE A 20 -12.21 3.72 -15.45
CA PHE A 20 -10.75 3.71 -15.29
C PHE A 20 -10.10 2.60 -16.13
N VAL A 21 -8.93 2.88 -16.69
CA VAL A 21 -7.99 1.85 -17.12
C VAL A 21 -7.32 1.28 -15.89
N VAL A 22 -7.49 -0.01 -15.65
CA VAL A 22 -6.94 -0.68 -14.46
C VAL A 22 -5.77 -1.57 -14.85
N PHE A 23 -4.58 -1.22 -14.38
CA PHE A 23 -3.37 -2.02 -14.59
C PHE A 23 -2.96 -2.67 -13.27
N LYS A 24 -3.13 -3.97 -13.21
CA LYS A 24 -2.79 -4.80 -12.04
C LYS A 24 -1.58 -5.66 -12.37
N ILE A 25 -0.51 -5.50 -11.59
CA ILE A 25 0.77 -6.18 -11.82
C ILE A 25 0.96 -7.35 -10.87
N ASP A 26 1.70 -8.36 -11.30
CA ASP A 26 2.39 -9.28 -10.42
C ASP A 26 3.76 -8.68 -10.07
N LEU A 27 4.03 -8.52 -8.78
CA LEU A 27 5.33 -8.08 -8.31
C LEU A 27 6.40 -9.13 -8.61
N ARG A 28 7.66 -8.75 -8.68
CA ARG A 28 8.78 -9.66 -8.95
C ARG A 28 8.70 -10.93 -8.10
N GLY A 29 8.92 -12.08 -8.72
CA GLY A 29 8.88 -13.39 -8.09
C GLY A 29 7.48 -13.93 -7.80
N PHE A 30 6.39 -13.24 -8.23
CA PHE A 30 5.01 -13.70 -8.13
C PHE A 30 4.37 -13.88 -9.50
N GLY A 31 3.37 -14.76 -9.56
CA GLY A 31 2.63 -15.04 -10.80
C GLY A 31 3.56 -15.46 -11.92
N ASN A 32 3.55 -14.70 -13.00
CA ASN A 32 4.42 -14.88 -14.17
C ASN A 32 5.58 -13.86 -14.21
N SER A 33 5.70 -13.00 -13.20
CA SER A 33 6.80 -12.04 -13.14
C SER A 33 8.13 -12.70 -12.77
N GLU A 34 9.17 -12.31 -13.47
CA GLU A 34 10.54 -12.76 -13.23
C GLU A 34 11.10 -12.18 -11.93
N GLY A 35 12.28 -12.65 -11.53
CA GLY A 35 13.02 -12.17 -10.37
C GLY A 35 12.68 -12.92 -9.08
N GLU A 36 13.18 -12.41 -7.96
CA GLU A 36 13.04 -13.02 -6.64
C GLU A 36 12.21 -12.12 -5.71
N PRO A 37 11.31 -12.70 -4.89
CA PRO A 37 10.53 -11.92 -3.94
C PRO A 37 11.40 -11.37 -2.81
N GLU A 38 11.38 -10.07 -2.58
CA GLU A 38 12.20 -9.41 -1.55
C GLU A 38 11.40 -8.89 -0.35
N GLY A 39 10.08 -8.79 -0.48
CA GLY A 39 9.20 -8.20 0.52
C GLY A 39 9.11 -6.67 0.40
N THR A 40 8.16 -6.09 1.13
CA THR A 40 7.82 -4.66 1.00
C THR A 40 8.55 -3.79 2.02
N TYR A 41 8.54 -4.22 3.29
CA TYR A 41 8.90 -3.30 4.38
C TYR A 41 10.40 -3.02 4.49
N PHE A 42 11.25 -3.98 4.10
CA PHE A 42 12.71 -3.87 4.24
C PHE A 42 13.45 -3.74 2.91
N SER A 43 12.75 -3.70 1.79
CA SER A 43 13.32 -3.56 0.46
C SER A 43 12.52 -2.56 -0.38
N PRO A 44 13.15 -1.76 -1.25
CA PRO A 44 12.46 -0.89 -2.22
C PRO A 44 11.99 -1.63 -3.47
N ALA A 45 12.28 -2.93 -3.61
CA ALA A 45 12.12 -3.68 -4.85
C ALA A 45 10.70 -3.60 -5.43
N TYR A 46 9.67 -3.82 -4.60
CA TYR A 46 8.28 -3.74 -5.05
C TYR A 46 7.82 -2.32 -5.37
N THR A 47 8.41 -1.31 -4.73
CA THR A 47 8.16 0.09 -5.11
C THR A 47 8.74 0.39 -6.48
N ILE A 48 9.92 -0.15 -6.80
CA ILE A 48 10.53 -0.04 -8.13
C ILE A 48 9.65 -0.72 -9.19
N ASP A 49 9.09 -1.90 -8.89
CA ASP A 49 8.17 -2.60 -9.79
C ASP A 49 6.92 -1.75 -10.07
N ALA A 50 6.32 -1.17 -9.04
CA ALA A 50 5.13 -0.34 -9.16
C ALA A 50 5.40 0.96 -9.95
N ILE A 51 6.54 1.61 -9.73
CA ILE A 51 6.95 2.80 -10.50
C ILE A 51 7.26 2.42 -11.96
N SER A 52 7.87 1.27 -12.19
CA SER A 52 8.12 0.77 -13.56
C SER A 52 6.80 0.50 -14.30
N ALA A 53 5.80 -0.05 -13.60
CA ALA A 53 4.46 -0.23 -14.14
C ALA A 53 3.78 1.12 -14.48
N LEU A 54 3.90 2.12 -13.60
CA LEU A 54 3.41 3.47 -13.87
C LEU A 54 4.08 4.05 -15.12
N LYS A 55 5.41 3.96 -15.24
CA LYS A 55 6.12 4.46 -16.42
C LYS A 55 5.69 3.73 -17.70
N SER A 56 5.37 2.43 -17.61
CA SER A 56 4.81 1.69 -18.75
C SER A 56 3.41 2.17 -19.13
N LEU A 57 2.53 2.44 -18.14
CA LEU A 57 1.22 3.02 -18.41
C LEU A 57 1.30 4.36 -19.15
N GLN A 58 2.24 5.22 -18.76
CA GLN A 58 2.44 6.54 -19.38
C GLN A 58 2.84 6.48 -20.87
N THR A 59 3.23 5.31 -21.38
CA THR A 59 3.55 5.13 -22.80
C THR A 59 2.37 4.69 -23.67
N LEU A 60 1.21 4.39 -23.05
CA LEU A 60 0.03 3.89 -23.77
C LEU A 60 -0.80 5.06 -24.26
N ASP A 61 -1.17 5.03 -25.54
CA ASP A 61 -1.90 6.11 -26.22
C ASP A 61 -3.35 6.32 -25.76
N TYR A 62 -3.92 5.33 -25.07
CA TYR A 62 -5.26 5.37 -24.49
C TYR A 62 -5.26 5.66 -22.98
N VAL A 63 -4.12 5.99 -22.38
CA VAL A 63 -3.99 6.37 -20.98
C VAL A 63 -3.62 7.84 -20.89
N ASP A 64 -4.32 8.59 -20.03
CA ASP A 64 -3.89 9.93 -19.66
C ASP A 64 -2.63 9.84 -18.76
N PRO A 65 -1.44 10.23 -19.24
CA PRO A 65 -0.21 10.12 -18.47
C PRO A 65 -0.16 11.03 -17.25
N GLU A 66 -1.02 12.07 -17.19
CA GLU A 66 -1.12 13.00 -16.07
C GLU A 66 -2.27 12.64 -15.11
N GLY A 67 -3.12 11.68 -15.45
CA GLY A 67 -4.27 11.22 -14.67
C GLY A 67 -4.05 9.82 -14.08
N ILE A 68 -2.97 9.58 -13.31
CA ILE A 68 -2.66 8.25 -12.77
C ILE A 68 -2.77 8.25 -11.25
N GLY A 69 -3.66 7.40 -10.74
CA GLY A 69 -3.80 7.08 -9.32
C GLY A 69 -3.21 5.70 -8.98
N MET A 70 -2.98 5.46 -7.69
CA MET A 70 -2.51 4.18 -7.19
C MET A 70 -3.41 3.66 -6.08
N TRP A 71 -3.83 2.39 -6.17
CA TRP A 71 -4.61 1.71 -5.15
C TRP A 71 -3.83 0.55 -4.55
N GLY A 72 -3.89 0.39 -3.23
CA GLY A 72 -3.24 -0.72 -2.56
C GLY A 72 -4.01 -1.22 -1.33
N HIS A 73 -3.98 -2.54 -1.13
CA HIS A 73 -4.59 -3.21 0.01
C HIS A 73 -3.52 -3.89 0.86
N SER A 74 -3.68 -3.84 2.19
CA SER A 74 -2.79 -4.54 3.13
C SER A 74 -1.33 -4.11 2.97
N MET A 75 -0.42 -5.03 2.73
CA MET A 75 0.99 -4.77 2.45
C MET A 75 1.20 -3.68 1.37
N ALA A 76 0.35 -3.66 0.36
CA ALA A 76 0.46 -2.68 -0.72
C ALA A 76 0.16 -1.23 -0.28
N GLY A 77 -0.45 -1.02 0.89
CA GLY A 77 -0.61 0.32 1.46
C GLY A 77 0.74 1.01 1.75
N ASN A 78 1.73 0.28 2.28
CA ASN A 78 3.10 0.79 2.41
C ASN A 78 3.71 1.13 1.05
N LEU A 79 3.48 0.26 0.06
CA LEU A 79 3.98 0.45 -1.30
C LEU A 79 3.40 1.71 -1.94
N VAL A 80 2.08 1.94 -1.83
CA VAL A 80 1.40 3.13 -2.35
C VAL A 80 2.01 4.38 -1.74
N LEU A 81 2.07 4.47 -0.41
CA LEU A 81 2.63 5.66 0.24
C LEU A 81 4.08 5.88 -0.16
N ARG A 82 4.92 4.84 -0.16
CA ARG A 82 6.33 4.94 -0.56
C ARG A 82 6.48 5.41 -2.00
N ALA A 83 5.67 4.89 -2.92
CA ALA A 83 5.69 5.32 -4.31
C ALA A 83 5.31 6.80 -4.46
N MET A 84 4.26 7.26 -3.74
CA MET A 84 3.82 8.66 -3.78
C MET A 84 4.85 9.64 -3.21
N LEU A 85 5.68 9.20 -2.25
CA LEU A 85 6.75 10.04 -1.70
C LEU A 85 7.90 10.28 -2.69
N VAL A 86 8.09 9.39 -3.67
CA VAL A 86 9.24 9.45 -4.60
C VAL A 86 8.84 9.69 -6.05
N GLU A 87 7.56 9.54 -6.41
CA GLU A 87 7.05 9.68 -7.78
C GLU A 87 5.86 10.65 -7.83
N PRO A 88 6.11 11.92 -8.15
CA PRO A 88 5.08 12.97 -8.17
C PRO A 88 4.06 12.83 -9.32
N ALA A 89 4.28 11.91 -10.27
CA ALA A 89 3.31 11.60 -11.31
C ALA A 89 2.07 10.86 -10.77
N ILE A 90 2.14 10.30 -9.54
CA ILE A 90 0.98 9.70 -8.88
C ILE A 90 0.13 10.83 -8.31
N LYS A 91 -1.08 11.03 -8.85
CA LYS A 91 -1.97 12.16 -8.52
C LYS A 91 -2.91 11.88 -7.36
N ALA A 92 -3.12 10.61 -7.02
CA ALA A 92 -3.95 10.21 -5.88
C ALA A 92 -3.54 8.81 -5.40
N GLY A 93 -3.56 8.58 -4.09
CA GLY A 93 -3.34 7.25 -3.51
C GLY A 93 -4.51 6.81 -2.67
N VAL A 94 -4.97 5.57 -2.86
CA VAL A 94 -6.00 4.97 -2.02
C VAL A 94 -5.43 3.72 -1.34
N ILE A 95 -5.58 3.66 -0.03
CA ILE A 95 -5.04 2.59 0.81
C ILE A 95 -6.17 1.93 1.61
N TRP A 96 -6.34 0.63 1.42
CA TRP A 96 -7.27 -0.19 2.17
C TRP A 96 -6.52 -1.09 3.15
N ALA A 97 -6.86 -1.01 4.44
CA ALA A 97 -6.31 -1.87 5.49
C ALA A 97 -4.76 -1.97 5.45
N GLY A 98 -4.09 -0.86 5.18
CA GLY A 98 -2.65 -0.84 4.99
C GLY A 98 -1.86 -0.84 6.31
N ALA A 99 -0.57 -1.18 6.24
CA ALA A 99 0.28 -1.35 7.41
C ALA A 99 1.70 -0.81 7.22
N VAL A 100 2.35 -0.51 8.33
CA VAL A 100 3.79 -0.18 8.47
C VAL A 100 4.19 1.07 7.70
N TYR A 101 3.90 2.20 8.28
CA TYR A 101 4.29 3.52 7.75
C TYR A 101 5.42 4.14 8.58
N SER A 102 5.46 3.82 9.86
CA SER A 102 6.60 3.99 10.76
C SER A 102 7.10 2.62 11.23
N TYR A 103 8.39 2.46 11.45
CA TYR A 103 8.91 1.19 11.96
C TYR A 103 8.58 0.96 13.44
N ASP A 104 8.22 1.99 14.21
CA ASP A 104 7.69 1.86 15.58
C ASP A 104 6.35 1.11 15.60
N ASP A 105 5.61 1.13 14.48
CA ASP A 105 4.34 0.42 14.35
C ASP A 105 4.49 -1.09 14.59
N PHE A 106 5.63 -1.68 14.25
CA PHE A 106 5.90 -3.10 14.53
C PHE A 106 5.91 -3.47 16.02
N THR A 107 6.14 -2.50 16.88
CA THR A 107 6.12 -2.71 18.33
C THR A 107 4.77 -2.44 18.96
N ARG A 108 3.89 -1.71 18.27
CA ARG A 108 2.58 -1.29 18.73
C ARG A 108 1.45 -2.17 18.24
N TYR A 109 1.56 -2.64 17.01
CA TYR A 109 0.50 -3.32 16.31
C TYR A 109 0.95 -4.67 15.76
N SER A 110 0.00 -5.60 15.65
CA SER A 110 0.24 -6.91 15.04
C SER A 110 -0.18 -6.93 13.57
N ILE A 111 0.49 -7.81 12.82
CA ILE A 111 0.06 -8.28 11.50
C ILE A 111 -0.04 -9.80 11.60
N THR A 112 -1.25 -10.34 11.47
CA THR A 112 -1.55 -11.78 11.62
C THR A 112 -2.18 -12.35 10.35
N ASP A 113 -1.54 -12.14 9.19
CA ASP A 113 -2.05 -12.67 7.92
C ASP A 113 -1.87 -14.19 7.84
N ALA A 114 -2.89 -14.93 8.28
CA ALA A 114 -2.96 -16.38 8.14
C ALA A 114 -3.40 -16.85 6.73
N SER A 115 -3.89 -15.94 5.89
CA SER A 115 -4.37 -16.24 4.54
C SER A 115 -3.24 -16.38 3.51
N TYR A 116 -2.06 -15.87 3.85
CA TYR A 116 -0.88 -15.88 3.00
C TYR A 116 0.12 -16.93 3.50
N ASN A 117 0.25 -18.01 2.77
CA ASN A 117 1.29 -19.01 2.98
C ASN A 117 2.29 -18.92 1.82
N PRO A 118 3.26 -17.99 1.89
CA PRO A 118 4.23 -17.79 0.81
C PRO A 118 5.06 -19.06 0.62
N SER A 119 5.46 -19.33 -0.63
CA SER A 119 6.46 -20.36 -0.88
C SER A 119 7.69 -20.12 0.01
N SER A 120 8.33 -21.17 0.50
CA SER A 120 9.45 -21.07 1.45
C SER A 120 10.60 -20.19 0.98
N SER A 121 10.75 -19.97 -0.34
CA SER A 121 11.75 -19.08 -0.94
C SER A 121 11.37 -17.59 -0.80
N ALA A 122 10.09 -17.22 -1.00
CA ALA A 122 9.63 -15.84 -0.91
C ALA A 122 9.78 -15.26 0.50
N THR A 123 9.53 -16.08 1.53
CA THR A 123 9.74 -15.68 2.92
C THR A 123 11.19 -15.66 3.33
N SER A 124 12.07 -16.44 2.70
CA SER A 124 13.48 -16.52 3.10
C SER A 124 14.26 -15.25 2.79
N THR A 125 14.08 -14.65 1.61
CA THR A 125 14.84 -13.45 1.20
C THR A 125 14.40 -12.21 2.00
N GLY A 126 13.11 -11.91 2.10
CA GLY A 126 12.62 -10.79 2.90
C GLY A 126 12.94 -10.92 4.38
N ARG A 127 12.83 -12.13 4.96
CA ARG A 127 13.25 -12.41 6.36
C ARG A 127 14.73 -12.19 6.55
N ARG A 128 15.56 -12.67 5.63
CA ARG A 128 17.01 -12.50 5.67
C ARG A 128 17.41 -11.04 5.62
N ILE A 129 16.82 -10.25 4.71
CA ILE A 129 17.05 -8.80 4.61
C ILE A 129 16.67 -8.12 5.93
N GLY A 130 15.46 -8.36 6.42
CA GLY A 130 15.00 -7.77 7.68
C GLY A 130 15.83 -8.21 8.90
N GLN A 131 16.37 -9.43 8.91
CA GLN A 131 17.27 -9.90 9.96
C GLN A 131 18.62 -9.17 9.88
N GLN A 132 19.24 -9.09 8.72
CA GLN A 132 20.51 -8.38 8.51
C GLN A 132 20.41 -6.90 8.90
N ILE A 133 19.29 -6.25 8.58
CA ILE A 133 19.05 -4.86 8.98
C ILE A 133 19.00 -4.76 10.51
N ARG A 134 18.25 -5.64 11.19
CA ARG A 134 18.17 -5.64 12.65
C ARG A 134 19.49 -6.00 13.34
N GLU A 135 20.28 -6.86 12.75
CA GLU A 135 21.63 -7.18 13.23
C GLU A 135 22.57 -5.98 13.11
N THR A 136 22.40 -5.17 12.06
CA THR A 136 23.27 -4.00 11.79
C THR A 136 22.83 -2.77 12.59
N TYR A 137 21.53 -2.50 12.68
CA TYR A 137 20.97 -1.24 13.20
C TYR A 137 20.13 -1.42 14.48
N GLY A 138 20.06 -2.64 15.02
CA GLY A 138 19.21 -2.95 16.18
C GLY A 138 17.72 -3.16 15.79
N PRO A 139 16.86 -3.41 16.80
CA PRO A 139 15.42 -3.52 16.59
C PRO A 139 14.83 -2.21 16.09
N PRO A 140 13.64 -2.25 15.41
CA PRO A 140 12.92 -1.04 15.01
C PRO A 140 12.69 -0.07 16.18
N ASP A 141 13.22 1.15 16.03
CA ASP A 141 13.12 2.24 17.00
C ASP A 141 13.41 3.56 16.27
N THR A 142 12.39 4.38 16.01
CA THR A 142 12.52 5.63 15.25
C THR A 142 13.26 6.75 16.02
N THR A 143 13.66 6.52 17.26
CA THR A 143 14.65 7.40 17.93
C THR A 143 16.06 7.18 17.37
N GLN A 144 16.30 6.06 16.69
CA GLN A 144 17.56 5.76 16.03
C GLN A 144 17.59 6.33 14.59
N PRO A 145 18.71 6.95 14.16
CA PRO A 145 18.78 7.64 12.87
C PRO A 145 18.40 6.77 11.67
N TYR A 146 18.80 5.50 11.66
CA TYR A 146 18.46 4.58 10.57
C TYR A 146 16.94 4.37 10.45
N TRP A 147 16.28 3.98 11.56
CA TRP A 147 14.85 3.69 11.56
C TRP A 147 13.99 4.92 11.29
N GLN A 148 14.44 6.09 11.76
CA GLN A 148 13.84 7.37 11.39
C GLN A 148 13.94 7.60 9.88
N ALA A 149 15.13 7.46 9.31
CA ALA A 149 15.39 7.74 7.89
C ALA A 149 14.65 6.79 6.91
N VAL A 150 14.32 5.57 7.32
CA VAL A 150 13.57 4.63 6.46
C VAL A 150 12.06 4.63 6.71
N SER A 151 11.58 5.29 7.77
CA SER A 151 10.14 5.41 8.06
C SER A 151 9.46 6.39 7.11
N LEU A 152 8.35 5.95 6.48
CA LEU A 152 7.65 6.78 5.49
C LEU A 152 7.06 8.04 6.11
N THR A 153 6.62 7.97 7.37
CA THR A 153 6.07 9.11 8.11
C THR A 153 7.10 10.22 8.38
N ALA A 154 8.39 9.92 8.32
CA ALA A 154 9.44 10.92 8.44
C ALA A 154 9.65 11.78 7.17
N HIS A 155 9.04 11.39 6.06
CA HIS A 155 9.21 12.00 4.75
C HIS A 155 7.90 12.53 4.15
N LEU A 156 6.88 12.75 4.97
CA LEU A 156 5.58 13.23 4.48
C LEU A 156 5.65 14.62 3.86
N ASP A 157 6.69 15.40 4.13
CA ASP A 157 6.97 16.67 3.43
C ASP A 157 7.06 16.50 1.92
N LEU A 158 7.55 15.33 1.43
CA LEU A 158 7.65 14.98 0.01
C LEU A 158 6.30 14.64 -0.63
N LEU A 159 5.27 14.31 0.16
CA LEU A 159 3.96 13.94 -0.36
C LEU A 159 3.28 15.16 -1.00
N GLN A 160 2.98 15.07 -2.29
CA GLN A 160 2.38 16.15 -3.08
C GLN A 160 0.90 15.93 -3.41
N ALA A 161 0.47 14.67 -3.44
CA ALA A 161 -0.87 14.27 -3.84
C ALA A 161 -1.71 13.78 -2.63
N PRO A 162 -3.04 13.87 -2.70
CA PRO A 162 -3.92 13.45 -1.61
C PRO A 162 -3.94 11.93 -1.44
N VAL A 163 -4.23 11.49 -0.19
CA VAL A 163 -4.34 10.09 0.19
C VAL A 163 -5.73 9.81 0.77
N GLN A 164 -6.35 8.72 0.34
CA GLN A 164 -7.58 8.22 0.96
C GLN A 164 -7.29 6.89 1.68
N LEU A 165 -7.71 6.81 2.95
CA LEU A 165 -7.53 5.64 3.80
C LEU A 165 -8.88 4.99 4.09
N HIS A 166 -8.94 3.66 4.02
CA HIS A 166 -10.08 2.83 4.39
C HIS A 166 -9.64 1.72 5.33
N HIS A 167 -10.35 1.53 6.45
CA HIS A 167 -10.04 0.44 7.38
C HIS A 167 -11.27 0.02 8.16
N ALA A 168 -11.48 -1.29 8.36
CA ALA A 168 -12.52 -1.81 9.22
C ALA A 168 -12.03 -1.89 10.67
N VAL A 169 -12.89 -1.55 11.62
CA VAL A 169 -12.58 -1.57 13.06
C VAL A 169 -12.34 -3.00 13.56
N ASP A 170 -12.99 -3.97 12.93
CA ASP A 170 -12.93 -5.40 13.26
C ASP A 170 -11.86 -6.17 12.45
N ASP A 171 -10.91 -5.46 11.81
CA ASP A 171 -9.80 -6.10 11.10
C ASP A 171 -8.88 -6.82 12.11
N ASP A 172 -8.89 -8.16 12.06
CA ASP A 172 -8.10 -9.05 12.90
C ASP A 172 -6.74 -9.44 12.28
N THR A 173 -6.52 -9.03 11.04
CA THR A 173 -5.29 -9.31 10.28
C THR A 173 -4.29 -8.15 10.38
N VAL A 174 -4.77 -6.93 10.15
CA VAL A 174 -4.00 -5.69 10.26
C VAL A 174 -4.74 -4.73 11.18
N SER A 175 -4.12 -4.38 12.30
CA SER A 175 -4.74 -3.43 13.24
C SER A 175 -5.08 -2.11 12.56
N ILE A 176 -6.30 -1.60 12.79
CA ILE A 176 -6.70 -0.25 12.36
C ILE A 176 -5.79 0.84 12.93
N GLY A 177 -5.03 0.54 13.98
CA GLY A 177 -4.04 1.45 14.57
C GLY A 177 -3.05 2.00 13.56
N TYR A 178 -2.61 1.17 12.59
CA TYR A 178 -1.74 1.63 11.49
C TYR A 178 -2.35 2.80 10.70
N SER A 179 -3.63 2.70 10.34
CA SER A 179 -4.30 3.75 9.57
C SER A 179 -4.61 4.97 10.42
N ARG A 180 -4.92 4.81 11.69
CA ARG A 180 -5.15 5.93 12.62
C ARG A 180 -3.87 6.72 12.86
N ASP A 181 -2.74 6.05 13.08
CA ASP A 181 -1.44 6.71 13.27
C ASP A 181 -0.97 7.40 11.98
N LEU A 182 -1.19 6.78 10.81
CA LEU A 182 -0.90 7.44 9.53
C LEU A 182 -1.77 8.68 9.33
N ALA A 183 -3.07 8.60 9.59
CA ALA A 183 -3.98 9.76 9.48
C ALA A 183 -3.55 10.90 10.41
N ALA A 184 -3.16 10.58 11.64
CA ALA A 184 -2.63 11.58 12.58
C ALA A 184 -1.32 12.21 12.07
N ALA A 185 -0.41 11.42 11.48
CA ALA A 185 0.84 11.92 10.90
C ALA A 185 0.59 12.80 9.67
N LEU A 186 -0.32 12.42 8.78
CA LEU A 186 -0.73 13.23 7.61
C LEU A 186 -1.33 14.57 8.06
N ASN A 187 -2.22 14.55 9.07
CA ASN A 187 -2.78 15.76 9.64
C ASN A 187 -1.70 16.67 10.23
N ALA A 188 -0.79 16.13 11.03
CA ALA A 188 0.31 16.89 11.63
C ALA A 188 1.25 17.48 10.57
N ALA A 189 1.45 16.81 9.45
CA ALA A 189 2.23 17.27 8.30
C ALA A 189 1.46 18.22 7.38
N GLY A 190 0.19 18.55 7.66
CA GLY A 190 -0.66 19.43 6.85
C GLY A 190 -0.95 18.87 5.45
N LYS A 191 -0.99 17.54 5.31
CA LYS A 191 -1.25 16.88 4.02
C LYS A 191 -2.74 16.65 3.79
N SER A 192 -3.15 16.69 2.51
CA SER A 192 -4.52 16.39 2.13
C SER A 192 -4.78 14.90 2.25
N TYR A 193 -5.78 14.53 3.03
CA TYR A 193 -6.18 13.13 3.16
C TYR A 193 -7.67 13.01 3.55
N GLU A 194 -8.22 11.80 3.30
CA GLU A 194 -9.50 11.33 3.84
C GLU A 194 -9.26 10.04 4.61
N PHE A 195 -9.98 9.84 5.70
CA PHE A 195 -9.95 8.58 6.43
C PHE A 195 -11.35 8.09 6.76
N TRP A 196 -11.66 6.87 6.33
CA TRP A 196 -12.94 6.22 6.50
C TRP A 196 -12.79 4.94 7.31
N GLU A 197 -13.36 4.96 8.52
CA GLU A 197 -13.46 3.78 9.37
C GLU A 197 -14.81 3.10 9.12
N TYR A 198 -14.79 1.77 9.05
CA TYR A 198 -15.98 0.93 8.90
C TYR A 198 -16.19 0.10 10.15
N ALA A 199 -17.42 0.02 10.65
CA ALA A 199 -17.76 -0.69 11.90
C ALA A 199 -17.50 -2.20 11.82
N GLY A 200 -17.36 -2.75 10.60
CA GLY A 200 -17.07 -4.15 10.35
C GLY A 200 -16.62 -4.38 8.91
N GLY A 201 -16.50 -5.65 8.54
CA GLY A 201 -16.08 -6.07 7.20
C GLY A 201 -14.71 -6.73 7.16
N GLY A 202 -14.00 -6.74 8.30
CA GLY A 202 -12.69 -7.38 8.45
C GLY A 202 -11.64 -6.80 7.51
N HIS A 203 -10.59 -7.56 7.28
CA HIS A 203 -9.42 -7.12 6.50
C HIS A 203 -9.73 -6.67 5.06
N ASN A 204 -10.75 -7.23 4.44
CA ASN A 204 -11.12 -6.89 3.05
C ASN A 204 -12.24 -5.85 2.96
N ILE A 205 -12.74 -5.34 4.09
CA ILE A 205 -13.89 -4.44 4.14
C ILE A 205 -15.06 -5.05 3.35
N ASN A 206 -15.48 -6.28 3.74
CA ASN A 206 -16.52 -7.03 3.05
C ASN A 206 -17.90 -6.35 3.18
N SER A 207 -18.86 -6.76 2.34
CA SER A 207 -20.24 -6.30 2.42
C SER A 207 -20.81 -6.41 3.84
N PRO A 208 -21.60 -5.40 4.30
CA PRO A 208 -22.22 -4.36 3.48
C PRO A 208 -21.35 -3.11 3.27
N TYR A 209 -20.10 -3.09 3.73
CA TYR A 209 -19.24 -1.91 3.67
C TYR A 209 -18.44 -1.79 2.38
N PHE A 210 -18.26 -2.91 1.66
CA PHE A 210 -17.46 -2.94 0.42
C PHE A 210 -17.96 -1.94 -0.62
N GLU A 211 -19.28 -1.94 -0.87
CA GLU A 211 -19.90 -1.08 -1.88
C GLU A 211 -19.74 0.39 -1.53
N GLN A 212 -19.83 0.74 -0.25
CA GLN A 212 -19.63 2.10 0.23
C GLN A 212 -18.16 2.52 0.09
N ALA A 213 -17.23 1.65 0.45
CA ALA A 213 -15.80 1.92 0.35
C ALA A 213 -15.36 2.07 -1.11
N MET A 214 -15.87 1.22 -2.01
CA MET A 214 -15.60 1.34 -3.45
C MET A 214 -16.19 2.61 -4.05
N ALA A 215 -17.41 2.99 -3.68
CA ALA A 215 -18.01 4.24 -4.15
C ALA A 215 -17.16 5.47 -3.75
N ARG A 216 -16.64 5.50 -2.52
CA ARG A 216 -15.73 6.55 -2.04
C ARG A 216 -14.40 6.54 -2.79
N THR A 217 -13.81 5.36 -3.00
CA THR A 217 -12.59 5.18 -3.79
C THR A 217 -12.75 5.71 -5.21
N ILE A 218 -13.85 5.35 -5.88
CA ILE A 218 -14.17 5.81 -7.24
C ILE A 218 -14.33 7.33 -7.28
N ALA A 219 -15.12 7.90 -6.35
CA ALA A 219 -15.32 9.34 -6.28
C ALA A 219 -14.02 10.11 -6.02
N PHE A 220 -13.15 9.55 -5.16
CA PHE A 220 -11.84 10.14 -4.88
C PHE A 220 -10.94 10.16 -6.11
N PHE A 221 -10.84 9.04 -6.83
CA PHE A 221 -10.07 9.02 -8.07
C PHE A 221 -10.67 9.95 -9.15
N GLN A 222 -12.00 9.98 -9.32
CA GLN A 222 -12.65 10.90 -10.28
C GLN A 222 -12.39 12.38 -9.98
N ALA A 223 -12.10 12.73 -8.74
CA ALA A 223 -11.80 14.09 -8.33
C ALA A 223 -10.32 14.49 -8.49
N HIS A 224 -9.40 13.51 -8.60
CA HIS A 224 -7.97 13.77 -8.49
C HIS A 224 -7.11 13.20 -9.65
N VAL A 225 -7.67 12.33 -10.49
CA VAL A 225 -6.96 11.72 -11.63
C VAL A 225 -7.67 11.93 -12.94
#